data_46b7adcd22a6050427c876afe504093f
#
_entry.id   46b7adcd22a6050427c876afe504093f
#
_cell.length_a   1.000
_cell.length_b   1.000
_cell.length_c   1.000
_cell.angle_alpha   90.00
_cell.angle_beta   90.00
_cell.angle_gamma   90.00
#
_symmetry.space_group_name_H-M   'P 1'
#
loop_
_entity.id
_entity.type
_entity.pdbx_description
1 polymer ?
#
loop_
_entity_poly.entity_id
_entity_poly.type
_entity_poly.pdbx_seq_one_letter_code
_entity_poly.pdbx_strand_id
1 'polypeptide(L)'
;MLSNNQRIWGFETNFGGLADISVVKANQLMPKPTHLTWEEAAINALCNSTSYRMLVSHNGAPVTQGDKVLIWGASGGIGSFAVQHVLNSGGTPIGVVSSDAKAQTLRELGCEYVINRAEKNYQFWKDPHTQDESEWRRLGKDIRSLIGEDPGIVFEHPGRSTMGASVFVTKRGGTIVTCAATSGYMIEYDNRHLWMKLKTIKGSHFSNYREAWSANQTIIDGKVVPPLSAVFALEDVGEATFELHHNRHEGKIGVLCVAEREGLGITNPELRARVGEDRLTIFRRHDKEM
;
A
#
# COMPACT_ATOMS: atom_id res chain seq x y z
N MET A 1 6.47 -17.92 -10.40
CA MET A 1 5.46 -17.70 -11.45
C MET A 1 4.09 -17.91 -10.82
N LEU A 2 3.08 -17.13 -11.20
CA LEU A 2 1.72 -17.38 -10.75
C LEU A 2 1.13 -18.55 -11.52
N SER A 3 0.28 -19.35 -10.87
CA SER A 3 -0.41 -20.45 -11.55
C SER A 3 -1.51 -19.88 -12.47
N ASN A 4 -1.69 -20.46 -13.66
CA ASN A 4 -2.80 -20.09 -14.57
C ASN A 4 -4.20 -20.31 -13.94
N ASN A 5 -4.29 -21.13 -12.89
CA ASN A 5 -5.51 -21.43 -12.16
C ASN A 5 -5.61 -20.67 -10.83
N GLN A 6 -4.75 -19.68 -10.60
CA GLN A 6 -4.82 -18.87 -9.40
C GLN A 6 -6.07 -18.00 -9.42
N ARG A 7 -6.83 -18.05 -8.33
CA ARG A 7 -8.03 -17.24 -8.11
C ARG A 7 -7.88 -16.44 -6.82
N ILE A 8 -8.50 -15.27 -6.79
CA ILE A 8 -8.57 -14.41 -5.60
C ILE A 8 -9.58 -15.04 -4.62
N TRP A 9 -9.05 -15.54 -3.50
CA TRP A 9 -9.89 -16.03 -2.42
C TRP A 9 -10.76 -14.90 -1.84
N GLY A 10 -12.06 -15.16 -1.73
CA GLY A 10 -13.04 -14.19 -1.26
C GLY A 10 -13.55 -13.21 -2.33
N PHE A 11 -12.97 -13.19 -3.54
CA PHE A 11 -13.46 -12.38 -4.66
C PHE A 11 -13.86 -13.25 -5.87
N GLU A 12 -12.99 -14.18 -6.28
CA GLU A 12 -13.24 -15.12 -7.39
C GLU A 12 -13.67 -16.52 -6.89
N THR A 13 -13.93 -16.66 -5.60
CA THR A 13 -14.42 -17.89 -4.96
C THR A 13 -15.71 -17.61 -4.20
N ASN A 14 -16.52 -18.68 -3.96
CA ASN A 14 -17.77 -18.58 -3.21
C ASN A 14 -17.57 -18.58 -1.68
N PHE A 15 -16.36 -18.47 -1.19
CA PHE A 15 -15.99 -18.42 0.23
C PHE A 15 -14.89 -17.39 0.45
N GLY A 16 -14.94 -16.73 1.58
CA GLY A 16 -14.03 -15.65 1.98
C GLY A 16 -13.91 -15.56 3.49
N GLY A 17 -13.31 -14.46 3.99
CA GLY A 17 -13.00 -14.27 5.41
C GLY A 17 -14.10 -13.63 6.26
N LEU A 18 -15.14 -13.08 5.66
CA LEU A 18 -16.27 -12.47 6.39
C LEU A 18 -17.33 -13.56 6.73
N ALA A 19 -16.95 -14.47 7.61
CA ALA A 19 -17.78 -15.61 8.04
C ALA A 19 -17.18 -16.26 9.30
N ASP A 20 -18.00 -16.98 10.06
CA ASP A 20 -17.56 -17.78 11.22
C ASP A 20 -16.68 -18.96 10.78
N ILE A 21 -17.00 -19.53 9.64
CA ILE A 21 -16.27 -20.67 9.06
C ILE A 21 -15.96 -20.39 7.59
N SER A 22 -14.74 -20.68 7.18
CA SER A 22 -14.33 -20.53 5.79
C SER A 22 -13.51 -21.70 5.30
N VAL A 23 -13.42 -21.85 3.98
CA VAL A 23 -12.67 -22.92 3.31
C VAL A 23 -11.47 -22.31 2.61
N VAL A 24 -10.27 -22.82 2.93
CA VAL A 24 -9.02 -22.45 2.31
C VAL A 24 -8.21 -23.66 1.94
N LYS A 25 -7.33 -23.56 0.94
CA LYS A 25 -6.35 -24.62 0.65
C LYS A 25 -5.29 -24.66 1.76
N ALA A 26 -4.91 -25.83 2.20
CA ALA A 26 -3.93 -26.01 3.28
C ALA A 26 -2.59 -25.27 3.02
N ASN A 27 -2.13 -25.22 1.78
CA ASN A 27 -0.91 -24.50 1.39
C ASN A 27 -1.07 -22.95 1.33
N GLN A 28 -2.26 -22.42 1.57
CA GLN A 28 -2.50 -20.97 1.70
C GLN A 28 -2.50 -20.50 3.16
N LEU A 29 -2.34 -21.42 4.11
CA LEU A 29 -2.22 -21.07 5.52
C LEU A 29 -0.77 -20.66 5.83
N MET A 30 -0.64 -19.60 6.60
CA MET A 30 0.64 -19.10 7.10
C MET A 30 0.57 -18.93 8.63
N PRO A 31 1.69 -19.03 9.35
CA PRO A 31 1.72 -18.75 10.77
C PRO A 31 1.22 -17.33 11.06
N LYS A 32 0.32 -17.18 12.05
CA LYS A 32 -0.04 -15.88 12.57
C LYS A 32 1.16 -15.29 13.33
N PRO A 33 1.54 -14.02 13.11
CA PRO A 33 2.56 -13.37 13.94
C PRO A 33 2.14 -13.37 15.42
N THR A 34 3.00 -13.90 16.28
CA THR A 34 2.66 -14.21 17.68
C THR A 34 2.46 -12.99 18.57
N HIS A 35 2.97 -11.84 18.16
CA HIS A 35 2.86 -10.55 18.85
C HIS A 35 1.64 -9.74 18.43
N LEU A 36 0.91 -10.16 17.40
CA LEU A 36 -0.26 -9.47 16.90
C LEU A 36 -1.55 -10.03 17.49
N THR A 37 -2.55 -9.16 17.62
CA THR A 37 -3.94 -9.55 17.87
C THR A 37 -4.53 -10.25 16.65
N TRP A 38 -5.76 -10.78 16.73
CA TRP A 38 -6.43 -11.40 15.59
C TRP A 38 -6.73 -10.39 14.51
N GLU A 39 -7.29 -9.23 14.87
CA GLU A 39 -7.65 -8.16 13.96
C GLU A 39 -6.43 -7.54 13.27
N GLU A 40 -5.31 -7.35 13.98
CA GLU A 40 -4.05 -6.88 13.38
C GLU A 40 -3.48 -7.91 12.39
N ALA A 41 -3.58 -9.19 12.71
CA ALA A 41 -3.07 -10.25 11.83
C ALA A 41 -3.95 -10.43 10.58
N ALA A 42 -5.26 -10.28 10.70
CA ALA A 42 -6.22 -10.54 9.62
C ALA A 42 -6.04 -9.63 8.40
N ILE A 43 -5.60 -8.37 8.61
CA ILE A 43 -5.55 -7.35 7.55
C ILE A 43 -4.26 -7.36 6.71
N ASN A 44 -3.33 -8.29 6.97
CA ASN A 44 -1.98 -8.22 6.42
C ASN A 44 -1.83 -8.87 5.04
N ALA A 45 -2.37 -10.07 4.86
CA ALA A 45 -1.93 -11.00 3.82
C ALA A 45 -1.92 -10.40 2.41
N LEU A 46 -3.02 -9.81 1.96
CA LEU A 46 -3.17 -9.30 0.59
C LEU A 46 -2.25 -8.10 0.34
N CYS A 47 -2.40 -7.04 1.15
CA CYS A 47 -1.72 -5.77 0.90
C CYS A 47 -0.21 -5.86 1.14
N ASN A 48 0.21 -6.57 2.20
CA ASN A 48 1.63 -6.77 2.50
C ASN A 48 2.32 -7.58 1.40
N SER A 49 1.75 -8.72 1.00
CA SER A 49 2.37 -9.58 0.00
C SER A 49 2.40 -8.95 -1.41
N THR A 50 1.38 -8.16 -1.76
CA THR A 50 1.35 -7.41 -3.01
C THR A 50 2.42 -6.32 -3.02
N SER A 51 2.53 -5.52 -1.95
CA SER A 51 3.58 -4.49 -1.83
C SER A 51 4.98 -5.11 -1.83
N TYR A 52 5.16 -6.24 -1.13
CA TYR A 52 6.41 -7.00 -1.12
C TYR A 52 6.80 -7.45 -2.53
N ARG A 53 5.85 -8.03 -3.29
CA ARG A 53 6.09 -8.43 -4.69
C ARG A 53 6.49 -7.24 -5.54
N MET A 54 5.83 -6.10 -5.37
CA MET A 54 6.09 -4.92 -6.18
C MET A 54 7.45 -4.28 -5.91
N LEU A 55 7.93 -4.28 -4.66
CA LEU A 55 9.07 -3.47 -4.24
C LEU A 55 10.26 -4.27 -3.65
N VAL A 56 10.09 -5.54 -3.33
CA VAL A 56 11.17 -6.35 -2.73
C VAL A 56 11.53 -7.53 -3.62
N SER A 57 10.52 -8.19 -4.21
CA SER A 57 10.74 -9.33 -5.08
C SER A 57 11.34 -8.92 -6.43
N HIS A 58 12.22 -9.76 -6.97
CA HIS A 58 12.72 -9.62 -8.35
C HIS A 58 11.62 -9.67 -9.43
N ASN A 59 10.42 -10.12 -9.08
CA ASN A 59 9.26 -10.09 -9.97
C ASN A 59 8.63 -8.68 -10.09
N GLY A 60 8.96 -7.76 -9.21
CA GLY A 60 8.54 -6.36 -9.22
C GLY A 60 9.63 -5.41 -9.69
N ALA A 61 9.71 -4.27 -9.05
CA ALA A 61 10.76 -3.26 -9.15
C ALA A 61 11.53 -3.24 -7.81
N PRO A 62 12.46 -4.18 -7.60
CA PRO A 62 13.11 -4.34 -6.30
C PRO A 62 13.89 -3.09 -5.91
N VAL A 63 13.57 -2.56 -4.74
CA VAL A 63 14.24 -1.40 -4.13
C VAL A 63 15.60 -1.83 -3.62
N THR A 64 16.62 -1.04 -3.93
CA THR A 64 17.96 -1.15 -3.40
C THR A 64 18.31 0.05 -2.52
N GLN A 65 19.38 -0.08 -1.75
CA GLN A 65 19.83 1.00 -0.87
C GLN A 65 20.07 2.30 -1.66
N GLY A 66 19.45 3.38 -1.19
CA GLY A 66 19.56 4.72 -1.79
C GLY A 66 18.52 5.04 -2.87
N ASP A 67 17.72 4.06 -3.32
CA ASP A 67 16.65 4.31 -4.29
C ASP A 67 15.61 5.30 -3.74
N LYS A 68 15.09 6.16 -4.63
CA LYS A 68 14.00 7.09 -4.36
C LYS A 68 12.71 6.52 -4.95
N VAL A 69 11.70 6.35 -4.11
CA VAL A 69 10.44 5.68 -4.50
C VAL A 69 9.23 6.59 -4.24
N LEU A 70 8.57 7.03 -5.30
CA LEU A 70 7.30 7.74 -5.19
C LEU A 70 6.17 6.73 -4.96
N ILE A 71 5.35 6.94 -3.92
CA ILE A 71 4.28 6.03 -3.52
C ILE A 71 2.95 6.78 -3.52
N TRP A 72 2.07 6.49 -4.47
CA TRP A 72 0.72 7.01 -4.48
C TRP A 72 -0.13 6.36 -3.38
N GLY A 73 -1.04 7.14 -2.77
CA GLY A 73 -1.93 6.64 -1.72
C GLY A 73 -1.18 6.00 -0.54
N ALA A 74 -0.08 6.62 -0.13
CA ALA A 74 0.90 6.05 0.78
C ALA A 74 0.37 5.72 2.18
N SER A 75 -0.72 6.36 2.64
CA SER A 75 -1.38 6.05 3.92
C SER A 75 -2.46 4.97 3.81
N GLY A 76 -2.81 4.51 2.60
CA GLY A 76 -3.77 3.43 2.39
C GLY A 76 -3.19 2.06 2.69
N GLY A 77 -4.04 1.02 2.65
CA GLY A 77 -3.66 -0.33 3.01
C GLY A 77 -2.44 -0.88 2.27
N ILE A 78 -2.32 -0.66 0.96
CA ILE A 78 -1.18 -1.14 0.18
C ILE A 78 0.01 -0.17 0.26
N GLY A 79 -0.26 1.14 0.25
CA GLY A 79 0.78 2.16 0.26
C GLY A 79 1.58 2.20 1.56
N SER A 80 0.93 1.99 2.71
CA SER A 80 1.60 1.97 4.01
C SER A 80 2.57 0.78 4.17
N PHE A 81 2.23 -0.38 3.61
CA PHE A 81 3.19 -1.48 3.51
C PHE A 81 4.33 -1.15 2.55
N ALA A 82 4.03 -0.49 1.41
CA ALA A 82 5.05 -0.06 0.45
C ALA A 82 6.06 0.89 1.10
N VAL A 83 5.62 1.88 1.88
CA VAL A 83 6.50 2.78 2.65
C VAL A 83 7.44 1.98 3.54
N GLN A 84 6.93 1.04 4.32
CA GLN A 84 7.73 0.23 5.24
C GLN A 84 8.73 -0.68 4.51
N HIS A 85 8.33 -1.27 3.38
CA HIS A 85 9.24 -2.07 2.56
C HIS A 85 10.37 -1.24 1.95
N VAL A 86 10.09 -0.02 1.48
CA VAL A 86 11.12 0.90 0.99
C VAL A 86 12.11 1.25 2.08
N LEU A 87 11.63 1.63 3.27
CA LEU A 87 12.48 1.95 4.43
C LEU A 87 13.35 0.75 4.84
N ASN A 88 12.77 -0.44 4.94
CA ASN A 88 13.49 -1.66 5.30
C ASN A 88 14.53 -2.09 4.25
N SER A 89 14.37 -1.67 2.99
CA SER A 89 15.33 -1.91 1.91
C SER A 89 16.43 -0.84 1.84
N GLY A 90 16.39 0.16 2.71
CA GLY A 90 17.36 1.28 2.70
C GLY A 90 17.08 2.32 1.60
N GLY A 91 15.88 2.29 1.01
CA GLY A 91 15.40 3.30 0.07
C GLY A 91 14.76 4.50 0.80
N THR A 92 14.45 5.53 0.04
CA THR A 92 13.76 6.74 0.53
C THR A 92 12.36 6.79 -0.08
N PRO A 93 11.29 6.61 0.72
CA PRO A 93 9.93 6.78 0.24
C PRO A 93 9.55 8.26 0.14
N ILE A 94 8.80 8.61 -0.92
CA ILE A 94 8.10 9.89 -1.07
C ILE A 94 6.61 9.55 -1.09
N GLY A 95 5.93 9.77 0.03
CA GLY A 95 4.52 9.41 0.19
C GLY A 95 3.58 10.49 -0.35
N VAL A 96 2.63 10.11 -1.21
CA VAL A 96 1.56 11.02 -1.66
C VAL A 96 0.27 10.67 -0.92
N VAL A 97 -0.28 11.65 -0.20
CA VAL A 97 -1.49 11.52 0.63
C VAL A 97 -2.52 12.61 0.30
N SER A 98 -3.71 12.54 0.92
CA SER A 98 -4.84 13.43 0.65
C SER A 98 -5.24 14.35 1.82
N SER A 99 -4.53 14.31 2.95
CA SER A 99 -4.76 15.20 4.09
C SER A 99 -3.51 15.33 4.98
N ASP A 100 -3.52 16.33 5.87
CA ASP A 100 -2.43 16.55 6.82
C ASP A 100 -2.38 15.46 7.89
N ALA A 101 -3.53 14.96 8.36
CA ALA A 101 -3.58 13.83 9.28
C ALA A 101 -2.87 12.60 8.69
N LYS A 102 -3.18 12.25 7.43
CA LYS A 102 -2.51 11.18 6.68
C LYS A 102 -1.01 11.42 6.49
N ALA A 103 -0.61 12.68 6.31
CA ALA A 103 0.80 13.03 6.24
C ALA A 103 1.51 12.82 7.58
N GLN A 104 0.84 13.14 8.69
CA GLN A 104 1.39 12.94 10.03
C GLN A 104 1.57 11.45 10.34
N THR A 105 0.56 10.62 10.06
CA THR A 105 0.65 9.15 10.19
C THR A 105 1.88 8.59 9.46
N LEU A 106 2.15 9.06 8.23
CA LEU A 106 3.31 8.60 7.47
C LEU A 106 4.64 9.06 8.06
N ARG A 107 4.71 10.29 8.59
CA ARG A 107 5.94 10.79 9.26
C ARG A 107 6.25 9.96 10.50
N GLU A 108 5.25 9.62 11.30
CA GLU A 108 5.39 8.74 12.45
C GLU A 108 5.79 7.31 12.04
N LEU A 109 5.37 6.84 10.86
CA LEU A 109 5.80 5.57 10.29
C LEU A 109 7.26 5.61 9.79
N GLY A 110 7.88 6.80 9.73
CA GLY A 110 9.26 7.01 9.28
C GLY A 110 9.41 7.56 7.84
N CYS A 111 8.32 7.93 7.18
CA CYS A 111 8.36 8.55 5.86
C CYS A 111 8.62 10.06 6.00
N GLU A 112 9.87 10.48 5.82
CA GLU A 112 10.27 11.88 5.95
C GLU A 112 9.65 12.78 4.88
N TYR A 113 9.58 12.30 3.64
CA TYR A 113 9.13 13.09 2.49
C TYR A 113 7.69 12.77 2.14
N VAL A 114 6.79 13.74 2.39
CA VAL A 114 5.34 13.57 2.16
C VAL A 114 4.81 14.74 1.33
N ILE A 115 4.01 14.44 0.32
CA ILE A 115 3.28 15.38 -0.51
C ILE A 115 1.79 15.26 -0.19
N ASN A 116 1.20 16.29 0.43
CA ASN A 116 -0.26 16.38 0.56
C ASN A 116 -0.85 16.90 -0.75
N ARG A 117 -1.45 16.01 -1.56
CA ARG A 117 -2.04 16.37 -2.85
C ARG A 117 -3.25 17.28 -2.74
N ALA A 118 -3.97 17.26 -1.62
CA ALA A 118 -5.13 18.14 -1.41
C ALA A 118 -4.67 19.59 -1.21
N GLU A 119 -3.64 19.82 -0.37
CA GLU A 119 -3.01 21.13 -0.22
C GLU A 119 -2.42 21.64 -1.54
N LYS A 120 -1.70 20.77 -2.25
CA LYS A 120 -1.11 21.10 -3.55
C LYS A 120 -2.13 21.28 -4.66
N ASN A 121 -3.31 20.69 -4.54
CA ASN A 121 -4.41 20.78 -5.51
C ASN A 121 -3.97 20.51 -6.95
N TYR A 122 -3.26 19.41 -7.20
CA TYR A 122 -2.85 19.05 -8.56
C TYR A 122 -4.04 18.70 -9.43
N GLN A 123 -4.11 19.28 -10.63
CA GLN A 123 -5.13 19.04 -11.65
C GLN A 123 -4.48 18.38 -12.86
N PHE A 124 -4.19 17.08 -12.79
CA PHE A 124 -3.52 16.35 -13.89
C PHE A 124 -4.37 16.21 -15.14
N TRP A 125 -5.65 16.55 -15.07
CA TRP A 125 -6.61 16.53 -16.15
C TRP A 125 -7.33 17.87 -16.22
N LYS A 126 -7.33 18.52 -17.41
CA LYS A 126 -8.11 19.75 -17.70
C LYS A 126 -9.58 19.43 -17.90
N ASP A 127 -9.85 18.29 -18.51
CA ASP A 127 -11.16 17.74 -18.80
C ASP A 127 -11.04 16.20 -18.87
N PRO A 128 -12.13 15.41 -19.04
CA PRO A 128 -12.07 13.94 -19.09
C PRO A 128 -11.17 13.33 -20.16
N HIS A 129 -10.72 14.12 -21.15
CA HIS A 129 -9.95 13.66 -22.31
C HIS A 129 -8.58 14.33 -22.48
N THR A 130 -8.31 15.40 -21.73
CA THR A 130 -7.10 16.22 -21.90
C THR A 130 -6.28 16.27 -20.62
N GLN A 131 -5.10 15.71 -20.66
CA GLN A 131 -4.15 15.77 -19.54
C GLN A 131 -3.42 17.13 -19.50
N ASP A 132 -2.99 17.53 -18.29
CA ASP A 132 -2.23 18.76 -18.08
C ASP A 132 -0.78 18.48 -17.73
N GLU A 133 0.10 18.54 -18.72
CA GLU A 133 1.53 18.39 -18.52
C GLU A 133 2.15 19.47 -17.62
N SER A 134 1.55 20.66 -17.53
CA SER A 134 2.06 21.71 -16.64
C SER A 134 1.98 21.28 -15.18
N GLU A 135 0.94 20.52 -14.82
CA GLU A 135 0.75 19.97 -13.50
C GLU A 135 1.71 18.79 -13.22
N TRP A 136 2.05 18.01 -14.25
CA TRP A 136 3.11 17.00 -14.11
C TRP A 136 4.48 17.64 -13.83
N ARG A 137 4.78 18.77 -14.51
CA ARG A 137 6.01 19.54 -14.26
C ARG A 137 6.04 20.12 -12.87
N ARG A 138 4.87 20.59 -12.36
CA ARG A 138 4.73 21.11 -10.99
C ARG A 138 4.99 20.02 -9.97
N LEU A 139 4.38 18.84 -10.12
CA LEU A 139 4.67 17.68 -9.27
C LEU A 139 6.16 17.30 -9.31
N GLY A 140 6.75 17.21 -10.49
CA GLY A 140 8.18 16.90 -10.64
C GLY A 140 9.10 17.94 -9.98
N LYS A 141 8.72 19.23 -10.03
CA LYS A 141 9.43 20.30 -9.31
C LYS A 141 9.35 20.12 -7.80
N ASP A 142 8.14 19.82 -7.28
CA ASP A 142 7.93 19.60 -5.86
C ASP A 142 8.74 18.38 -5.36
N ILE A 143 8.73 17.27 -6.12
CA ILE A 143 9.55 16.09 -5.80
C ILE A 143 11.04 16.44 -5.75
N ARG A 144 11.57 17.10 -6.78
CA ARG A 144 12.99 17.51 -6.80
C ARG A 144 13.36 18.50 -5.71
N SER A 145 12.43 19.36 -5.30
CA SER A 145 12.64 20.25 -4.17
C SER A 145 12.78 19.51 -2.84
N LEU A 146 12.13 18.35 -2.70
CA LEU A 146 12.20 17.52 -1.50
C LEU A 146 13.46 16.65 -1.46
N ILE A 147 13.77 15.97 -2.56
CA ILE A 147 14.79 14.91 -2.58
C ILE A 147 15.95 15.15 -3.53
N GLY A 148 15.98 16.29 -4.24
CA GLY A 148 17.07 16.71 -5.15
C GLY A 148 17.03 16.07 -6.54
N GLU A 149 16.22 15.04 -6.79
CA GLU A 149 16.19 14.29 -8.06
C GLU A 149 14.77 13.75 -8.38
N ASP A 150 14.61 13.15 -9.55
CA ASP A 150 13.40 12.40 -9.90
C ASP A 150 13.45 10.99 -9.28
N PRO A 151 12.29 10.36 -8.90
CA PRO A 151 12.26 9.03 -8.31
C PRO A 151 12.66 7.95 -9.33
N GLY A 152 13.47 6.99 -8.90
CA GLY A 152 13.87 5.84 -9.72
C GLY A 152 12.73 4.83 -9.89
N ILE A 153 11.86 4.74 -8.90
CA ILE A 153 10.71 3.83 -8.87
C ILE A 153 9.45 4.63 -8.54
N VAL A 154 8.36 4.33 -9.23
CA VAL A 154 7.01 4.80 -8.89
C VAL A 154 6.13 3.61 -8.57
N PHE A 155 5.60 3.57 -7.34
CA PHE A 155 4.59 2.62 -6.89
C PHE A 155 3.21 3.17 -7.24
N GLU A 156 2.60 2.57 -8.25
CA GLU A 156 1.37 3.06 -8.88
C GLU A 156 0.21 2.08 -8.64
N HIS A 157 -0.94 2.61 -8.24
CA HIS A 157 -2.18 1.83 -8.14
C HIS A 157 -3.47 2.62 -8.43
N PRO A 158 -3.49 3.96 -8.42
CA PRO A 158 -4.67 4.71 -8.84
C PRO A 158 -5.04 4.51 -10.31
N GLY A 159 -4.06 4.41 -11.21
CA GLY A 159 -4.28 4.16 -12.62
C GLY A 159 -4.55 5.43 -13.44
N ARG A 160 -5.75 5.56 -14.05
CA ARG A 160 -6.05 6.63 -15.01
C ARG A 160 -5.68 8.03 -14.52
N SER A 161 -6.00 8.37 -13.30
CA SER A 161 -5.82 9.75 -12.78
C SER A 161 -4.36 10.16 -12.63
N THR A 162 -3.44 9.21 -12.43
CA THR A 162 -2.05 9.49 -12.03
C THR A 162 -0.98 8.94 -12.99
N MET A 163 -1.31 7.98 -13.84
CA MET A 163 -0.31 7.29 -14.67
C MET A 163 0.47 8.24 -15.59
N GLY A 164 -0.17 9.24 -16.19
CA GLY A 164 0.51 10.23 -17.02
C GLY A 164 1.58 10.99 -16.23
N ALA A 165 1.23 11.46 -15.03
CA ALA A 165 2.15 12.11 -14.11
C ALA A 165 3.26 11.15 -13.65
N SER A 166 2.92 9.90 -13.31
CA SER A 166 3.86 8.86 -12.90
C SER A 166 4.91 8.57 -13.98
N VAL A 167 4.47 8.43 -15.23
CA VAL A 167 5.39 8.25 -16.37
C VAL A 167 6.27 9.48 -16.56
N PHE A 168 5.73 10.69 -16.39
CA PHE A 168 6.49 11.93 -16.54
C PHE A 168 7.59 12.07 -15.48
N VAL A 169 7.25 11.94 -14.18
CA VAL A 169 8.17 12.21 -13.07
C VAL A 169 9.21 11.12 -12.82
N THR A 170 9.01 9.91 -13.35
CA THR A 170 9.97 8.82 -13.19
C THR A 170 11.31 9.18 -13.83
N LYS A 171 12.40 8.95 -13.14
CA LYS A 171 13.79 9.14 -13.62
C LYS A 171 14.05 8.40 -14.93
N ARG A 172 15.00 8.89 -15.73
CA ARG A 172 15.50 8.15 -16.90
C ARG A 172 15.98 6.74 -16.51
N GLY A 173 15.50 5.71 -17.23
CA GLY A 173 15.79 4.31 -16.93
C GLY A 173 15.01 3.74 -15.74
N GLY A 174 14.15 4.56 -15.09
CA GLY A 174 13.37 4.13 -13.94
C GLY A 174 12.15 3.27 -14.27
N THR A 175 11.48 2.77 -13.24
CA THR A 175 10.38 1.81 -13.37
C THR A 175 9.11 2.30 -12.67
N ILE A 176 7.99 2.25 -13.37
CA ILE A 176 6.64 2.39 -12.80
C ILE A 176 6.10 0.97 -12.58
N VAL A 177 5.88 0.57 -11.35
CA VAL A 177 5.28 -0.73 -11.01
C VAL A 177 3.83 -0.54 -10.59
N THR A 178 2.89 -1.25 -11.22
CA THR A 178 1.44 -1.06 -11.02
C THR A 178 0.73 -2.38 -10.74
N CYS A 179 -0.28 -2.35 -9.86
CA CYS A 179 -1.08 -3.53 -9.50
C CYS A 179 -2.60 -3.32 -9.53
N ALA A 180 -3.06 -2.10 -9.81
CA ALA A 180 -4.48 -1.75 -9.76
C ALA A 180 -4.80 -0.59 -10.71
N ALA A 181 -6.06 -0.18 -10.73
CA ALA A 181 -6.56 0.95 -11.52
C ALA A 181 -7.84 1.51 -10.90
N THR A 182 -7.78 1.95 -9.64
CA THR A 182 -8.94 2.40 -8.85
C THR A 182 -9.64 3.63 -9.42
N SER A 183 -8.94 4.47 -10.21
CA SER A 183 -9.50 5.64 -10.88
C SER A 183 -9.91 5.42 -12.33
N GLY A 184 -9.79 4.18 -12.83
CA GLY A 184 -10.17 3.80 -14.20
C GLY A 184 -9.14 2.90 -14.88
N TYR A 185 -9.65 1.93 -15.65
CA TYR A 185 -8.86 0.86 -16.29
C TYR A 185 -8.13 1.33 -17.55
N MET A 186 -8.70 2.30 -18.29
CA MET A 186 -8.08 2.81 -19.51
C MET A 186 -7.07 3.89 -19.14
N ILE A 187 -5.81 3.62 -19.46
CA ILE A 187 -4.67 4.44 -19.03
C ILE A 187 -4.10 5.19 -20.24
N GLU A 188 -3.90 6.49 -20.08
CA GLU A 188 -3.31 7.37 -21.07
C GLU A 188 -2.05 8.02 -20.50
N TYR A 189 -1.01 8.13 -21.33
CA TYR A 189 0.23 8.86 -21.02
C TYR A 189 0.94 9.27 -22.31
N ASP A 190 1.77 10.30 -22.26
CA ASP A 190 2.60 10.68 -23.38
C ASP A 190 3.78 9.70 -23.53
N ASN A 191 3.70 8.88 -24.58
CA ASN A 191 4.67 7.82 -24.83
C ASN A 191 6.12 8.35 -25.06
N ARG A 192 6.29 9.62 -25.45
CA ARG A 192 7.61 10.24 -25.57
C ARG A 192 8.36 10.22 -24.23
N HIS A 193 7.65 10.41 -23.11
CA HIS A 193 8.25 10.36 -21.77
C HIS A 193 8.62 8.93 -21.34
N LEU A 194 8.07 7.90 -21.96
CA LEU A 194 8.42 6.51 -21.71
C LEU A 194 9.65 6.10 -22.53
N TRP A 195 9.51 6.06 -23.89
CA TRP A 195 10.54 5.46 -24.75
C TRP A 195 11.81 6.30 -24.87
N MET A 196 11.71 7.65 -24.97
CA MET A 196 12.89 8.53 -25.06
C MET A 196 13.70 8.54 -23.75
N LYS A 197 13.07 8.21 -22.63
CA LYS A 197 13.70 8.16 -21.30
C LYS A 197 14.00 6.73 -20.86
N LEU A 198 13.82 5.72 -21.73
CA LEU A 198 14.13 4.32 -21.46
C LEU A 198 13.48 3.77 -20.18
N LYS A 199 12.24 4.22 -19.88
CA LYS A 199 11.51 3.82 -18.69
C LYS A 199 10.78 2.49 -18.90
N THR A 200 10.43 1.84 -17.80
CA THR A 200 9.66 0.58 -17.80
C THR A 200 8.34 0.77 -17.08
N ILE A 201 7.23 0.30 -17.67
CA ILE A 201 5.98 0.07 -16.94
C ILE A 201 5.87 -1.43 -16.72
N LYS A 202 5.76 -1.83 -15.45
CA LYS A 202 5.72 -3.22 -15.04
C LYS A 202 4.44 -3.54 -14.29
N GLY A 203 3.65 -4.47 -14.81
CA GLY A 203 2.47 -5.00 -14.14
C GLY A 203 2.85 -5.96 -13.00
N SER A 204 2.12 -5.88 -11.89
CA SER A 204 2.20 -6.80 -10.78
C SER A 204 0.80 -7.25 -10.37
N HIS A 205 0.64 -8.50 -10.00
CA HIS A 205 -0.64 -9.06 -9.60
C HIS A 205 -0.45 -10.03 -8.44
N PHE A 206 -1.03 -9.69 -7.27
CA PHE A 206 -0.87 -10.45 -6.01
C PHE A 206 0.59 -10.76 -5.67
N SER A 207 0.80 -12.00 -5.19
CA SER A 207 2.08 -12.61 -4.91
C SER A 207 2.00 -14.12 -5.13
N ASN A 208 3.14 -14.77 -5.31
CA ASN A 208 3.22 -16.22 -5.18
C ASN A 208 3.39 -16.62 -3.71
N TYR A 209 3.30 -17.92 -3.41
CA TYR A 209 3.40 -18.43 -2.03
C TYR A 209 4.72 -18.04 -1.36
N ARG A 210 5.84 -18.09 -2.06
CA ARG A 210 7.15 -17.73 -1.51
C ARG A 210 7.19 -16.24 -1.14
N GLU A 211 6.67 -15.37 -2.00
CA GLU A 211 6.59 -13.93 -1.73
C GLU A 211 5.66 -13.64 -0.54
N ALA A 212 4.52 -14.33 -0.45
CA ALA A 212 3.58 -14.18 0.67
C ALA A 212 4.21 -14.63 1.99
N TRP A 213 4.93 -15.76 2.01
CA TRP A 213 5.66 -16.22 3.18
C TRP A 213 6.78 -15.24 3.59
N SER A 214 7.55 -14.74 2.63
CA SER A 214 8.59 -13.75 2.90
C SER A 214 8.02 -12.43 3.43
N ALA A 215 6.89 -11.98 2.88
CA ALA A 215 6.18 -10.81 3.37
C ALA A 215 5.67 -11.02 4.81
N ASN A 216 5.05 -12.17 5.11
CA ASN A 216 4.62 -12.51 6.46
C ASN A 216 5.78 -12.55 7.44
N GLN A 217 6.97 -13.04 7.01
CA GLN A 217 8.16 -13.06 7.84
C GLN A 217 8.60 -11.66 8.26
N THR A 218 8.43 -10.62 7.41
CA THR A 218 8.77 -9.24 7.78
C THR A 218 7.92 -8.73 8.95
N ILE A 219 6.67 -9.21 9.07
CA ILE A 219 5.81 -8.91 10.21
C ILE A 219 6.22 -9.75 11.43
N ILE A 220 6.44 -11.05 11.26
CA ILE A 220 6.91 -11.94 12.35
C ILE A 220 8.18 -11.38 13.00
N ASP A 221 9.09 -10.84 12.20
CA ASP A 221 10.33 -10.20 12.68
C ASP A 221 10.11 -8.82 13.32
N GLY A 222 8.89 -8.27 13.32
CA GLY A 222 8.56 -6.93 13.82
C GLY A 222 9.11 -5.77 12.97
N LYS A 223 9.55 -6.06 11.73
CA LYS A 223 10.08 -5.04 10.81
C LYS A 223 8.97 -4.23 10.14
N VAL A 224 7.84 -4.85 9.91
CA VAL A 224 6.64 -4.28 9.31
C VAL A 224 5.48 -4.40 10.29
N VAL A 225 4.71 -3.33 10.45
CA VAL A 225 3.53 -3.30 11.32
C VAL A 225 2.25 -3.18 10.50
N PRO A 226 1.13 -3.80 10.97
CA PRO A 226 -0.14 -3.74 10.29
C PRO A 226 -0.75 -2.34 10.34
N PRO A 227 -1.23 -1.79 9.22
CA PRO A 227 -1.88 -0.48 9.17
C PRO A 227 -3.37 -0.57 9.55
N LEU A 228 -3.70 -1.12 10.72
CA LEU A 228 -5.07 -1.26 11.20
C LEU A 228 -5.56 0.07 11.78
N SER A 229 -6.63 0.64 11.21
CA SER A 229 -7.23 1.90 11.69
C SER A 229 -8.51 1.66 12.50
N ALA A 230 -9.43 0.85 12.00
CA ALA A 230 -10.71 0.61 12.63
C ALA A 230 -11.05 -0.89 12.68
N VAL A 231 -11.93 -1.27 13.62
CA VAL A 231 -12.44 -2.64 13.76
C VAL A 231 -13.94 -2.59 13.94
N PHE A 232 -14.64 -3.45 13.22
CA PHE A 232 -16.09 -3.60 13.28
C PHE A 232 -16.47 -5.03 13.67
N ALA A 233 -17.65 -5.22 14.23
CA ALA A 233 -18.25 -6.54 14.38
C ALA A 233 -18.74 -7.06 13.01
N LEU A 234 -18.94 -8.37 12.88
CA LEU A 234 -19.42 -8.96 11.63
C LEU A 234 -20.82 -8.43 11.22
N GLU A 235 -21.65 -8.15 12.20
CA GLU A 235 -22.97 -7.57 12.03
C GLU A 235 -22.92 -6.17 11.39
N ASP A 236 -21.86 -5.42 11.64
CA ASP A 236 -21.65 -4.05 11.18
C ASP A 236 -20.82 -3.98 9.88
N VAL A 237 -20.62 -5.12 9.20
CA VAL A 237 -19.83 -5.18 7.96
C VAL A 237 -20.34 -4.25 6.86
N GLY A 238 -21.64 -3.96 6.85
CA GLY A 238 -22.27 -3.00 5.94
C GLY A 238 -21.72 -1.59 6.15
N GLU A 239 -21.62 -1.13 7.40
CA GLU A 239 -21.02 0.16 7.77
C GLU A 239 -19.54 0.21 7.43
N ALA A 240 -18.77 -0.83 7.81
CA ALA A 240 -17.37 -0.94 7.47
C ALA A 240 -17.12 -0.83 5.95
N THR A 241 -17.99 -1.45 5.14
CA THR A 241 -17.93 -1.39 3.67
C THR A 241 -18.28 0.01 3.16
N PHE A 242 -19.25 0.68 3.78
CA PHE A 242 -19.64 2.05 3.45
C PHE A 242 -18.49 3.04 3.69
N GLU A 243 -17.84 2.96 4.86
CA GLU A 243 -16.68 3.79 5.18
C GLU A 243 -15.52 3.56 4.21
N LEU A 244 -15.25 2.29 3.86
CA LEU A 244 -14.26 1.92 2.86
C LEU A 244 -14.59 2.49 1.47
N HIS A 245 -15.85 2.36 1.03
CA HIS A 245 -16.30 2.86 -0.28
C HIS A 245 -16.16 4.38 -0.41
N HIS A 246 -16.44 5.12 0.66
CA HIS A 246 -16.35 6.58 0.69
C HIS A 246 -14.94 7.11 1.02
N ASN A 247 -13.96 6.20 1.15
CA ASN A 247 -12.56 6.55 1.48
C ASN A 247 -12.42 7.34 2.79
N ARG A 248 -13.26 7.02 3.79
CA ARG A 248 -13.29 7.65 5.12
C ARG A 248 -12.46 6.89 6.14
N HIS A 249 -11.40 6.24 5.72
CA HIS A 249 -10.50 5.45 6.54
C HIS A 249 -9.05 5.72 6.18
N GLU A 250 -8.15 5.36 7.07
CA GLU A 250 -6.72 5.16 6.79
C GLU A 250 -6.38 3.67 6.81
N GLY A 251 -5.24 3.28 6.25
CA GLY A 251 -4.75 1.91 6.35
C GLY A 251 -5.79 0.86 5.96
N LYS A 252 -6.22 0.07 6.95
CA LYS A 252 -7.10 -1.09 6.79
C LYS A 252 -8.16 -1.15 7.89
N ILE A 253 -9.34 -1.60 7.51
CA ILE A 253 -10.43 -1.95 8.43
C ILE A 253 -10.39 -3.45 8.70
N GLY A 254 -10.46 -3.85 9.99
CA GLY A 254 -10.63 -5.20 10.45
C GLY A 254 -12.09 -5.52 10.78
N VAL A 255 -12.48 -6.79 10.67
CA VAL A 255 -13.80 -7.28 11.08
C VAL A 255 -13.62 -8.48 12.00
N LEU A 256 -14.24 -8.43 13.18
CA LEU A 256 -14.29 -9.54 14.12
C LEU A 256 -15.44 -10.47 13.72
N CYS A 257 -15.13 -11.70 13.30
CA CYS A 257 -16.12 -12.69 12.89
C CYS A 257 -16.51 -13.61 14.07
N VAL A 258 -15.52 -14.08 14.82
CA VAL A 258 -15.72 -15.04 15.94
C VAL A 258 -15.12 -14.55 17.24
N ALA A 259 -14.12 -13.67 17.18
CA ALA A 259 -13.51 -13.12 18.37
C ALA A 259 -14.49 -12.22 19.12
N GLU A 260 -14.69 -12.47 20.42
CA GLU A 260 -15.67 -11.76 21.27
C GLU A 260 -15.33 -10.27 21.47
N ARG A 261 -14.05 -9.90 21.33
CA ARG A 261 -13.56 -8.53 21.49
C ARG A 261 -12.19 -8.35 20.85
N GLU A 262 -11.81 -7.11 20.67
CA GLU A 262 -10.46 -6.74 20.24
C GLU A 262 -9.38 -7.11 21.28
N GLY A 263 -8.14 -7.14 20.85
CA GLY A 263 -6.97 -7.35 21.71
C GLY A 263 -6.66 -8.82 22.01
N LEU A 264 -7.43 -9.77 21.47
CA LEU A 264 -7.20 -11.20 21.66
C LEU A 264 -6.15 -11.75 20.67
N GLY A 265 -5.50 -12.86 21.02
CA GLY A 265 -4.64 -13.62 20.11
C GLY A 265 -3.13 -13.37 20.26
N ILE A 266 -2.71 -12.50 21.16
CA ILE A 266 -1.28 -12.29 21.46
C ILE A 266 -0.77 -13.49 22.24
N THR A 267 0.29 -14.15 21.73
CA THR A 267 0.96 -15.27 22.39
C THR A 267 2.42 -15.00 22.70
N ASN A 268 2.95 -13.85 22.26
CA ASN A 268 4.30 -13.38 22.58
C ASN A 268 4.30 -11.90 22.98
N PRO A 269 3.95 -11.57 24.23
CA PRO A 269 3.90 -10.20 24.72
C PRO A 269 5.28 -9.53 24.79
N GLU A 270 6.36 -10.28 24.95
CA GLU A 270 7.73 -9.73 24.94
C GLU A 270 8.10 -9.18 23.57
N LEU A 271 7.79 -9.91 22.49
CA LEU A 271 8.00 -9.42 21.14
C LEU A 271 7.11 -8.20 20.86
N ARG A 272 5.85 -8.20 21.31
CA ARG A 272 4.95 -7.05 21.18
C ARG A 272 5.53 -5.79 21.86
N ALA A 273 6.01 -5.93 23.09
CA ALA A 273 6.65 -4.83 23.82
C ALA A 273 7.90 -4.29 23.10
N ARG A 274 8.70 -5.18 22.48
CA ARG A 274 9.89 -4.81 21.71
C ARG A 274 9.54 -4.10 20.41
N VAL A 275 8.48 -4.50 19.70
CA VAL A 275 7.99 -3.81 18.49
C VAL A 275 7.44 -2.45 18.85
N GLY A 276 6.80 -2.32 20.01
CA GLY A 276 6.24 -1.09 20.56
C GLY A 276 4.77 -0.90 20.24
N GLU A 277 3.96 -0.71 21.28
CA GLU A 277 2.51 -0.50 21.13
C GLU A 277 2.21 0.76 20.31
N ASP A 278 2.95 1.84 20.53
CA ASP A 278 2.80 3.09 19.79
C ASP A 278 2.98 2.91 18.28
N ARG A 279 3.89 2.04 17.87
CA ARG A 279 4.12 1.72 16.48
C ARG A 279 3.02 0.84 15.89
N LEU A 280 2.51 -0.12 16.69
CA LEU A 280 1.43 -1.03 16.27
C LEU A 280 0.08 -0.32 16.13
N THR A 281 -0.14 0.76 16.88
CA THR A 281 -1.42 1.48 16.91
C THR A 281 -1.40 2.82 16.17
N ILE A 282 -0.35 3.13 15.42
CA ILE A 282 -0.13 4.41 14.75
C ILE A 282 -1.34 4.85 13.90
N PHE A 283 -1.94 3.93 13.14
CA PHE A 283 -3.10 4.21 12.30
C PHE A 283 -4.40 4.40 13.09
N ARG A 284 -4.51 3.81 14.27
CA ARG A 284 -5.69 3.95 15.14
C ARG A 284 -5.75 5.31 15.86
N ARG A 285 -4.60 5.93 16.10
CA ARG A 285 -4.51 7.21 16.81
C ARG A 285 -5.05 8.36 16.00
N HIS A 286 -4.85 8.33 14.70
CA HIS A 286 -5.23 9.41 13.79
C HIS A 286 -6.62 9.26 13.18
N ASP A 287 -7.21 8.06 13.21
CA ASP A 287 -8.57 7.81 12.68
C ASP A 287 -9.68 8.51 13.50
N LYS A 288 -9.40 8.83 14.79
CA LYS A 288 -10.36 9.51 15.68
C LYS A 288 -10.44 11.03 15.46
N GLU A 289 -9.57 11.60 14.65
CA GLU A 289 -9.50 13.05 14.37
C GLU A 289 -10.06 13.41 12.98
N MET A 290 -10.54 12.44 12.21
CA MET A 290 -11.21 12.63 10.93
C MET A 290 -12.72 12.63 11.08
#